data_23ddd19fb49507f1963eb37083c94cb0
#
_entry.id   23ddd19fb49507f1963eb37083c94cb0
#
_cell.length_a   1.000
_cell.length_b   1.000
_cell.length_c   1.000
_cell.angle_alpha   90.00
_cell.angle_beta   90.00
_cell.angle_gamma   90.00
#
_symmetry.space_group_name_H-M   'P 1'
#
loop_
_entity.id
_entity.type
_entity.pdbx_description
1 polymer ?
#
loop_
_entity_poly.entity_id
_entity_poly.type
_entity_poly.pdbx_seq_one_letter_code
_entity_poly.pdbx_strand_id
1 'polypeptide(L)'
;MNVPDDPPHDGGCTCRHVRYRMTGAPLFVHACHCRWCQRETGSSYALNAMVEAERVRLLHGEIDVVMTPSASGKGQKISRCPRCRVAVWSSYAG
;
A
#
# COMPACT_ATOMS: atom_id res chain seq x y z
N MET A 1 -18.22 7.83 0.55
CA MET A 1 -19.00 7.38 1.70
C MET A 1 -18.89 5.87 1.83
N ASN A 2 -18.63 5.39 3.03
CA ASN A 2 -18.58 3.97 3.25
C ASN A 2 -19.98 3.37 3.22
N VAL A 3 -20.09 2.27 2.51
CA VAL A 3 -21.31 1.46 2.52
C VAL A 3 -21.05 0.33 3.51
N PRO A 4 -21.89 0.19 4.57
CA PRO A 4 -21.65 -0.84 5.58
C PRO A 4 -21.55 -2.26 5.00
N ASP A 5 -22.16 -2.48 3.84
CA ASP A 5 -22.19 -3.79 3.19
C ASP A 5 -21.10 -3.96 2.12
N ASP A 6 -20.17 -3.00 2.01
CA ASP A 6 -19.07 -3.16 1.05
C ASP A 6 -18.31 -4.46 1.34
N PRO A 7 -18.11 -5.30 0.32
CA PRO A 7 -17.30 -6.49 0.52
C PRO A 7 -15.86 -6.11 0.83
N PRO A 8 -15.14 -6.93 1.57
CA PRO A 8 -13.73 -6.69 1.79
C PRO A 8 -12.96 -6.81 0.49
N HIS A 9 -11.84 -6.09 0.40
CA HIS A 9 -10.95 -6.12 -0.75
C HIS A 9 -9.65 -6.82 -0.34
N ASP A 10 -9.38 -7.94 -0.96
CA ASP A 10 -8.18 -8.71 -0.67
C ASP A 10 -7.11 -8.41 -1.71
N GLY A 11 -5.87 -8.37 -1.26
CA GLY A 11 -4.72 -8.15 -2.12
C GLY A 11 -3.47 -8.80 -1.56
N GLY A 12 -2.35 -8.51 -2.20
CA GLY A 12 -1.09 -9.05 -1.75
C GLY A 12 -0.01 -8.97 -2.81
N CYS A 13 1.01 -9.79 -2.65
CA CYS A 13 2.18 -9.81 -3.52
C CYS A 13 2.05 -10.84 -4.64
N THR A 14 2.99 -10.79 -5.58
CA THR A 14 2.99 -11.67 -6.75
C THR A 14 3.18 -13.14 -6.38
N CYS A 15 4.04 -13.44 -5.40
CA CYS A 15 4.33 -14.83 -5.02
C CYS A 15 3.28 -15.43 -4.08
N ARG A 16 2.29 -14.64 -3.66
CA ARG A 16 1.17 -15.02 -2.78
C ARG A 16 1.58 -15.28 -1.33
N HIS A 17 2.82 -15.05 -0.96
CA HIS A 17 3.23 -15.20 0.44
C HIS A 17 2.54 -14.18 1.34
N VAL A 18 2.37 -12.94 0.87
CA VAL A 18 1.68 -11.89 1.63
C VAL A 18 0.26 -11.75 1.09
N ARG A 19 -0.71 -11.87 2.00
CA ARG A 19 -2.13 -11.61 1.71
C ARG A 19 -2.68 -10.68 2.76
N TYR A 20 -3.43 -9.67 2.34
CA TYR A 20 -4.06 -8.71 3.25
C TYR A 20 -5.50 -8.50 2.87
N ARG A 21 -6.26 -7.91 3.80
CA ARG A 21 -7.66 -7.56 3.59
C ARG A 21 -7.88 -6.13 4.02
N MET A 22 -8.50 -5.36 3.12
CA MET A 22 -8.95 -4.00 3.39
C MET A 22 -10.46 -4.04 3.56
N THR A 23 -10.97 -3.46 4.66
CA THR A 23 -12.41 -3.42 4.91
C THR A 23 -12.97 -2.05 4.52
N GLY A 24 -14.10 -2.09 3.81
CA GLY A 24 -14.81 -0.89 3.39
C GLY A 24 -14.16 -0.21 2.18
N ALA A 25 -14.80 0.86 1.72
CA ALA A 25 -14.31 1.63 0.58
C ALA A 25 -13.11 2.48 0.99
N PRO A 26 -12.15 2.74 0.06
CA PRO A 26 -11.08 3.69 0.34
C PRO A 26 -11.64 5.09 0.61
N LEU A 27 -10.90 5.88 1.38
CA LEU A 27 -11.23 7.29 1.59
C LEU A 27 -11.23 8.02 0.26
N PHE A 28 -10.22 7.79 -0.56
CA PHE A 28 -10.13 8.27 -1.93
C PHE A 28 -9.03 7.50 -2.65
N VAL A 29 -9.04 7.61 -3.97
CA VAL A 29 -8.02 7.01 -4.84
C VAL A 29 -7.42 8.14 -5.66
N HIS A 30 -6.09 8.18 -5.76
CA HIS A 30 -5.42 9.23 -6.52
C HIS A 30 -4.20 8.68 -7.26
N ALA A 31 -3.77 9.41 -8.28
CA ALA A 31 -2.55 9.12 -9.02
C ALA A 31 -1.44 10.04 -8.52
N CYS A 32 -0.32 9.47 -8.12
CA CYS A 32 0.84 10.23 -7.68
C CYS A 32 1.90 10.22 -8.78
N HIS A 33 2.24 11.40 -9.30
CA HIS A 33 3.18 11.57 -10.41
C HIS A 33 4.58 11.98 -9.95
N CYS A 34 4.87 11.99 -8.65
CA CYS A 34 6.19 12.40 -8.19
C CYS A 34 7.25 11.37 -8.63
N ARG A 35 8.51 11.82 -8.64
CA ARG A 35 9.59 10.96 -9.12
C ARG A 35 9.78 9.71 -8.27
N TRP A 36 9.53 9.80 -6.97
CA TRP A 36 9.61 8.63 -6.09
C TRP A 36 8.59 7.57 -6.48
N CYS A 37 7.37 8.00 -6.78
CA CYS A 37 6.32 7.09 -7.23
C CYS A 37 6.64 6.50 -8.61
N GLN A 38 7.18 7.32 -9.52
CA GLN A 38 7.58 6.84 -10.83
C GLN A 38 8.67 5.78 -10.74
N ARG A 39 9.67 5.99 -9.88
CA ARG A 39 10.75 5.02 -9.67
C ARG A 39 10.27 3.75 -9.01
N GLU A 40 9.36 3.89 -8.04
CA GLU A 40 8.83 2.73 -7.33
C GLU A 40 8.03 1.82 -8.25
N THR A 41 7.20 2.40 -9.11
CA THR A 41 6.30 1.63 -9.97
C THR A 41 6.90 1.30 -11.34
N GLY A 42 7.91 2.03 -11.77
CA GLY A 42 8.42 1.92 -13.13
C GLY A 42 7.44 2.45 -14.17
N SER A 43 6.53 3.33 -13.79
CA SER A 43 5.52 3.90 -14.68
C SER A 43 5.41 5.41 -14.46
N SER A 44 4.50 6.04 -15.19
CA SER A 44 4.30 7.49 -15.11
C SER A 44 3.72 7.94 -13.78
N TYR A 45 3.06 7.08 -13.06
CA TYR A 45 2.45 7.42 -11.77
C TYR A 45 2.16 6.15 -10.97
N ALA A 46 1.91 6.35 -9.67
CA ALA A 46 1.41 5.29 -8.80
C ALA A 46 -0.07 5.57 -8.52
N LEU A 47 -0.91 4.57 -8.67
CA LEU A 47 -2.32 4.66 -8.31
C LEU A 47 -2.47 4.20 -6.87
N ASN A 48 -2.88 5.10 -5.99
CA ASN A 48 -2.92 4.85 -4.56
C ASN A 48 -4.35 4.93 -4.02
N ALA A 49 -4.74 3.94 -3.25
CA ALA A 49 -5.97 3.96 -2.48
C ALA A 49 -5.63 4.30 -1.04
N MET A 50 -6.25 5.34 -0.51
CA MET A 50 -5.99 5.83 0.85
C MET A 50 -7.02 5.28 1.81
N VAL A 51 -6.56 4.62 2.86
CA VAL A 51 -7.43 4.06 3.90
C VAL A 51 -6.77 4.25 5.25
N GLU A 52 -7.57 4.22 6.30
CA GLU A 52 -7.03 4.19 7.66
C GLU A 52 -6.30 2.87 7.89
N ALA A 53 -5.16 2.94 8.61
CA ALA A 53 -4.31 1.78 8.82
C ALA A 53 -5.04 0.60 9.48
N GLU A 54 -5.94 0.88 10.41
CA GLU A 54 -6.68 -0.17 11.12
C GLU A 54 -7.66 -0.94 10.25
N ARG A 55 -7.93 -0.46 9.04
CA ARG A 55 -8.79 -1.17 8.09
C ARG A 55 -8.03 -2.14 7.19
N VAL A 56 -6.70 -2.20 7.34
CA VAL A 56 -5.87 -3.13 6.58
C VAL A 56 -5.35 -4.18 7.54
N ARG A 57 -5.64 -5.45 7.27
CA ARG A 57 -5.22 -6.56 8.11
C ARG A 57 -4.41 -7.56 7.32
N LEU A 58 -3.27 -7.95 7.86
CA LEU A 58 -2.47 -9.02 7.27
C LEU A 58 -3.14 -10.37 7.55
N LEU A 59 -3.44 -11.10 6.49
CA LEU A 59 -4.08 -12.42 6.60
C LEU A 59 -3.07 -13.56 6.57
N HIS A 60 -1.95 -13.38 5.86
CA HIS A 60 -0.96 -14.44 5.67
C HIS A 60 0.39 -13.81 5.37
N GLY A 61 1.45 -14.46 5.86
CA GLY A 61 2.81 -14.04 5.60
C GLY A 61 3.33 -13.03 6.61
N GLU A 62 4.51 -12.51 6.32
CA GLU A 62 5.13 -11.46 7.10
C GLU A 62 5.55 -10.32 6.17
N ILE A 63 5.83 -9.16 6.77
CA ILE A 63 6.14 -7.92 6.06
C ILE A 63 7.57 -7.50 6.38
N ASP A 64 8.30 -7.09 5.35
CA ASP A 64 9.58 -6.41 5.49
C ASP A 64 9.35 -4.92 5.23
N VAL A 65 9.60 -4.10 6.24
CA VAL A 65 9.37 -2.64 6.15
C VAL A 65 10.65 -1.95 5.76
N VAL A 66 10.61 -1.19 4.67
CA VAL A 66 11.75 -0.45 4.15
C VAL A 66 11.45 1.03 4.25
N MET A 67 12.32 1.78 4.93
CA MET A 67 12.24 3.24 4.96
C MET A 67 12.76 3.78 3.64
N THR A 68 11.95 4.60 2.98
CA THR A 68 12.26 5.13 1.65
C THR A 68 12.07 6.65 1.67
N PRO A 69 12.96 7.41 1.01
CA PRO A 69 12.75 8.85 0.88
C PRO A 69 11.44 9.15 0.16
N SER A 70 10.85 10.30 0.47
CA SER A 70 9.62 10.73 -0.18
C SER A 70 9.71 12.21 -0.53
N ALA A 71 8.77 12.67 -1.36
CA ALA A 71 8.73 14.05 -1.81
C ALA A 71 8.53 15.04 -0.66
N SER A 72 7.90 14.62 0.44
CA SER A 72 7.69 15.46 1.61
C SER A 72 8.98 15.69 2.42
N GLY A 73 10.02 14.90 2.17
CA GLY A 73 11.26 14.93 2.95
C GLY A 73 11.19 14.15 4.25
N LYS A 74 10.02 13.67 4.65
CA LYS A 74 9.84 12.92 5.92
C LYS A 74 10.01 11.42 5.74
N GLY A 75 10.06 10.95 4.49
CA GLY A 75 10.16 9.55 4.19
C GLY A 75 8.83 8.81 4.27
N GLN A 76 8.86 7.58 3.86
CA GLN A 76 7.71 6.69 3.95
C GLN A 76 8.18 5.28 4.29
N LYS A 77 7.31 4.53 4.93
CA LYS A 77 7.54 3.12 5.20
C LYS A 77 6.85 2.32 4.10
N ILE A 78 7.62 1.59 3.32
CA ILE A 78 7.06 0.71 2.30
C ILE A 78 7.12 -0.72 2.84
N SER A 79 5.96 -1.35 2.92
CA SER A 79 5.84 -2.74 3.37
C SER A 79 5.94 -3.65 2.16
N ARG A 80 6.93 -4.54 2.18
CA ARG A 80 7.24 -5.43 1.06
C ARG A 80 7.16 -6.88 1.47
N CYS A 81 6.86 -7.74 0.51
CA CYS A 81 7.02 -9.17 0.71
C CYS A 81 8.51 -9.49 0.83
N PRO A 82 8.94 -10.23 1.88
CA PRO A 82 10.35 -10.58 2.01
C PRO A 82 10.83 -11.57 0.95
N ARG A 83 9.93 -12.24 0.24
CA ARG A 83 10.27 -13.24 -0.77
C ARG A 83 10.35 -12.66 -2.17
N CYS A 84 9.27 -12.04 -2.66
CA CYS A 84 9.26 -11.48 -4.02
C CYS A 84 9.57 -9.99 -4.07
N ARG A 85 9.65 -9.32 -2.92
CA ARG A 85 10.00 -7.90 -2.75
C ARG A 85 8.96 -6.93 -3.31
N VAL A 86 7.80 -7.40 -3.71
CA VAL A 86 6.73 -6.52 -4.18
C VAL A 86 6.20 -5.68 -3.01
N ALA A 87 6.04 -4.38 -3.24
CA ALA A 87 5.43 -3.48 -2.27
C ALA A 87 3.93 -3.78 -2.18
N VAL A 88 3.42 -3.94 -0.97
CA VAL A 88 2.01 -4.28 -0.76
C VAL A 88 1.21 -3.11 -0.19
N TRP A 89 1.81 -2.29 0.67
CA TRP A 89 1.23 -1.02 1.10
C TRP A 89 2.34 -0.11 1.60
N SER A 90 1.99 1.15 1.82
CA SER A 90 2.95 2.09 2.41
C SER A 90 2.23 2.98 3.41
N SER A 91 3.01 3.58 4.32
CA SER A 91 2.51 4.57 5.24
C SER A 91 3.50 5.72 5.32
N TYR A 92 2.98 6.92 5.49
CA TYR A 92 3.77 8.13 5.61
C TYR A 92 3.87 8.54 7.06
N ALA A 93 4.95 9.25 7.40
CA ALA A 93 5.13 9.82 8.72
C ALA A 93 4.08 10.93 8.94
N GLY A 94 3.35 10.83 9.99
CA GLY A 94 2.31 11.79 10.34
C GLY A 94 0.90 11.36 9.94
#